data_924817d67287092a821658f4ae96d62c
#
_entry.id   924817d67287092a821658f4ae96d62c
#
_cell.length_a   1.000
_cell.length_b   1.000
_cell.length_c   1.000
_cell.angle_alpha   90.00
_cell.angle_beta   90.00
_cell.angle_gamma   90.00
#
_symmetry.space_group_name_H-M   'P 1'
#
loop_
_entity.id
_entity.type
_entity.pdbx_description
1 polymer ?
#
loop_
_entity_poly.entity_id
_entity_poly.type
_entity_poly.pdbx_seq_one_letter_code
_entity_poly.pdbx_strand_id
1 'polypeptide(L)'
;VRLPSPDTACTPADLRGFFYDLYEDAPKPLRLLSAARPYVCPYDRIVPFVPQGARVLDVGCGTGALLALLVAIERIAEGVGCDVSAPALSFARGAAGRLAGGERLRFDHIETIDGVVDAPFDVVVMVDVLHHVPEAERQKVVAAAARRTAPGGVFIYKDMTDEPGGRRLAHTIDDLIFSHELVRQVSPEAVEHWAAGEGLELVASEYLPRLVYGHVLRVFRKPADGPNAGADA
;
A
#
# COMPACT_ATOMS: atom_id res chain seq x y z
N VAL A 1 -3.03 -0.58 -22.87
CA VAL A 1 -2.84 -1.47 -21.70
C VAL A 1 -3.93 -2.53 -21.69
N ARG A 2 -3.56 -3.81 -21.59
CA ARG A 2 -4.55 -4.90 -21.44
C ARG A 2 -5.06 -4.87 -20.00
N LEU A 3 -6.35 -4.53 -19.83
CA LEU A 3 -6.97 -4.43 -18.52
C LEU A 3 -7.25 -5.82 -17.94
N PRO A 4 -7.01 -6.04 -16.64
CA PRO A 4 -7.56 -7.20 -15.95
C PRO A 4 -9.09 -7.11 -15.96
N SER A 5 -9.78 -8.26 -16.06
CA SER A 5 -11.25 -8.25 -15.96
C SER A 5 -11.66 -7.85 -14.53
N PRO A 6 -12.71 -7.05 -14.34
CA PRO A 6 -13.24 -6.71 -13.01
C PRO A 6 -13.58 -7.94 -12.15
N ASP A 7 -14.00 -9.03 -12.80
CA ASP A 7 -14.33 -10.31 -12.16
C ASP A 7 -13.15 -11.27 -12.04
N THR A 8 -11.98 -10.90 -12.58
CA THR A 8 -10.80 -11.77 -12.53
C THR A 8 -10.18 -11.66 -11.13
N ALA A 9 -10.02 -12.79 -10.48
CA ALA A 9 -9.14 -12.86 -9.32
C ALA A 9 -7.78 -12.27 -9.73
N CYS A 10 -7.31 -11.24 -8.99
CA CYS A 10 -6.06 -10.53 -9.29
C CYS A 10 -4.85 -11.45 -9.06
N THR A 11 -4.77 -12.57 -9.80
CA THR A 11 -3.65 -13.50 -9.67
C THR A 11 -2.36 -12.88 -10.22
N PRO A 12 -1.20 -13.29 -9.73
CA PRO A 12 0.07 -12.79 -10.24
C PRO A 12 0.23 -12.94 -11.75
N ALA A 13 -0.29 -14.02 -12.33
CA ALA A 13 -0.21 -14.29 -13.75
C ALA A 13 -1.05 -13.28 -14.56
N ASP A 14 -2.26 -12.96 -14.10
CA ASP A 14 -3.15 -11.99 -14.74
C ASP A 14 -2.57 -10.58 -14.71
N LEU A 15 -1.96 -10.20 -13.60
CA LEU A 15 -1.42 -8.87 -13.38
C LEU A 15 -0.06 -8.63 -14.05
N ARG A 16 0.71 -9.69 -14.34
CA ARG A 16 2.03 -9.56 -14.97
C ARG A 16 1.99 -8.77 -16.27
N GLY A 17 1.08 -9.13 -17.17
CA GLY A 17 0.92 -8.46 -18.47
C GLY A 17 0.47 -7.01 -18.28
N PHE A 18 -0.51 -6.79 -17.41
CA PHE A 18 -1.01 -5.46 -17.07
C PHE A 18 0.12 -4.53 -16.62
N PHE A 19 0.92 -4.92 -15.63
CA PHE A 19 2.01 -4.07 -15.14
C PHE A 19 3.15 -3.93 -16.15
N TYR A 20 3.43 -4.95 -16.96
CA TYR A 20 4.43 -4.84 -18.02
C TYR A 20 4.05 -3.78 -19.06
N ASP A 21 2.77 -3.72 -19.46
CA ASP A 21 2.28 -2.75 -20.42
C ASP A 21 2.07 -1.35 -19.81
N LEU A 22 1.67 -1.29 -18.54
CA LEU A 22 1.46 -0.05 -17.81
C LEU A 22 2.71 0.84 -17.78
N TYR A 23 3.88 0.24 -17.63
CA TYR A 23 5.17 0.93 -17.53
C TYR A 23 6.00 0.84 -18.82
N GLU A 24 5.36 0.86 -20.02
CA GLU A 24 6.07 0.68 -21.29
C GLU A 24 7.13 1.75 -21.58
N ASP A 25 6.97 3.00 -21.09
CA ASP A 25 7.96 4.09 -21.22
C ASP A 25 9.08 4.02 -20.18
N ALA A 26 8.94 3.13 -19.19
CA ALA A 26 9.97 2.99 -18.17
C ALA A 26 11.18 2.20 -18.72
N PRO A 27 12.39 2.42 -18.14
CA PRO A 27 13.55 1.60 -18.45
C PRO A 27 13.24 0.10 -18.30
N LYS A 28 13.79 -0.73 -19.21
CA LYS A 28 13.53 -2.19 -19.21
C LYS A 28 13.64 -2.88 -17.84
N PRO A 29 14.65 -2.57 -16.99
CA PRO A 29 14.74 -3.18 -15.66
C PRO A 29 13.53 -2.86 -14.78
N LEU A 30 13.08 -1.58 -14.75
CA LEU A 30 11.90 -1.19 -13.97
C LEU A 30 10.62 -1.84 -14.50
N ARG A 31 10.49 -1.92 -15.83
CA ARG A 31 9.34 -2.57 -16.48
C ARG A 31 9.25 -4.06 -16.12
N LEU A 32 10.39 -4.77 -16.13
CA LEU A 32 10.46 -6.18 -15.74
C LEU A 32 10.17 -6.36 -14.25
N LEU A 33 10.71 -5.49 -13.41
CA LEU A 33 10.45 -5.50 -11.96
C LEU A 33 8.96 -5.27 -11.67
N SER A 34 8.34 -4.29 -12.33
CA SER A 34 6.90 -4.03 -12.18
C SER A 34 6.05 -5.23 -12.61
N ALA A 35 6.41 -5.91 -13.69
CA ALA A 35 5.77 -7.15 -14.13
C ALA A 35 5.94 -8.32 -13.15
N ALA A 36 7.04 -8.35 -12.39
CA ALA A 36 7.31 -9.36 -11.38
C ALA A 36 6.64 -9.05 -10.03
N ARG A 37 6.31 -7.77 -9.77
CA ARG A 37 5.75 -7.32 -8.49
C ARG A 37 4.53 -8.11 -8.00
N PRO A 38 3.56 -8.54 -8.83
CA PRO A 38 2.42 -9.34 -8.37
C PRO A 38 2.78 -10.69 -7.74
N TYR A 39 3.96 -11.24 -8.06
CA TYR A 39 4.43 -12.49 -7.45
C TYR A 39 4.98 -12.29 -6.04
N VAL A 40 5.34 -11.06 -5.68
CA VAL A 40 5.85 -10.68 -4.35
C VAL A 40 4.80 -9.93 -3.55
N CYS A 41 4.08 -8.98 -4.15
CA CYS A 41 3.03 -8.21 -3.48
C CYS A 41 1.67 -8.90 -3.62
N PRO A 42 0.99 -9.28 -2.52
CA PRO A 42 -0.27 -10.01 -2.54
C PRO A 42 -1.46 -9.09 -2.82
N TYR A 43 -1.56 -8.51 -4.02
CA TYR A 43 -2.69 -7.65 -4.42
C TYR A 43 -4.05 -8.35 -4.27
N ASP A 44 -4.10 -9.68 -4.53
CA ASP A 44 -5.26 -10.53 -4.35
C ASP A 44 -5.80 -10.55 -2.92
N ARG A 45 -4.93 -10.24 -1.93
CA ARG A 45 -5.33 -10.16 -0.52
C ARG A 45 -5.65 -8.73 -0.07
N ILE A 46 -5.15 -7.71 -0.76
CA ILE A 46 -5.39 -6.30 -0.44
C ILE A 46 -6.69 -5.80 -1.06
N VAL A 47 -6.90 -6.07 -2.36
CA VAL A 47 -8.04 -5.58 -3.14
C VAL A 47 -9.41 -5.88 -2.50
N PRO A 48 -9.66 -7.07 -1.91
CA PRO A 48 -10.95 -7.37 -1.27
C PRO A 48 -11.35 -6.42 -0.14
N PHE A 49 -10.38 -5.81 0.54
CA PHE A 49 -10.63 -4.86 1.63
C PHE A 49 -10.90 -3.43 1.17
N VAL A 50 -10.77 -3.15 -0.14
CA VAL A 50 -11.10 -1.84 -0.71
C VAL A 50 -12.56 -1.87 -1.16
N PRO A 51 -13.48 -1.09 -0.56
CA PRO A 51 -14.87 -1.04 -1.00
C PRO A 51 -15.01 -0.46 -2.42
N GLN A 52 -16.08 -0.86 -3.10
CA GLN A 52 -16.41 -0.29 -4.40
C GLN A 52 -16.71 1.22 -4.28
N GLY A 53 -16.11 2.01 -5.16
CA GLY A 53 -16.29 3.47 -5.19
C GLY A 53 -15.56 4.24 -4.08
N ALA A 54 -14.64 3.59 -3.36
CA ALA A 54 -13.89 4.20 -2.27
C ALA A 54 -12.97 5.33 -2.75
N ARG A 55 -12.72 6.32 -1.86
CA ARG A 55 -11.60 7.25 -1.93
C ARG A 55 -10.41 6.64 -1.19
N VAL A 56 -9.29 6.48 -1.89
CA VAL A 56 -8.11 5.76 -1.37
C VAL A 56 -6.92 6.70 -1.24
N LEU A 57 -6.25 6.66 -0.08
CA LEU A 57 -4.92 7.22 0.13
C LEU A 57 -3.89 6.10 0.17
N ASP A 58 -2.88 6.16 -0.67
CA ASP A 58 -1.74 5.23 -0.70
C ASP A 58 -0.48 5.95 -0.21
N VAL A 59 -0.09 5.68 1.03
CA VAL A 59 1.10 6.27 1.67
C VAL A 59 2.34 5.46 1.31
N GLY A 60 3.31 6.11 0.66
CA GLY A 60 4.47 5.42 0.09
C GLY A 60 4.11 4.67 -1.20
N CYS A 61 3.33 5.30 -2.08
CA CYS A 61 2.76 4.67 -3.27
C CYS A 61 3.78 4.23 -4.33
N GLY A 62 5.04 4.68 -4.23
CA GLY A 62 6.08 4.39 -5.20
C GLY A 62 5.67 4.76 -6.63
N THR A 63 5.71 3.80 -7.52
CA THR A 63 5.30 3.98 -8.93
C THR A 63 3.78 3.96 -9.14
N GLY A 64 2.96 3.95 -8.08
CA GLY A 64 1.50 4.01 -8.15
C GLY A 64 0.81 2.73 -8.59
N ALA A 65 1.48 1.57 -8.48
CA ALA A 65 0.99 0.30 -9.02
C ALA A 65 -0.36 -0.14 -8.41
N LEU A 66 -0.55 -0.01 -7.09
CA LEU A 66 -1.81 -0.38 -6.44
C LEU A 66 -2.97 0.52 -6.90
N LEU A 67 -2.78 1.84 -6.87
CA LEU A 67 -3.82 2.78 -7.32
C LEU A 67 -4.17 2.59 -8.80
N ALA A 68 -3.17 2.37 -9.66
CA ALA A 68 -3.37 2.08 -11.06
C ALA A 68 -4.19 0.78 -11.27
N LEU A 69 -3.91 -0.28 -10.51
CA LEU A 69 -4.70 -1.50 -10.53
C LEU A 69 -6.14 -1.24 -10.10
N LEU A 70 -6.33 -0.53 -8.97
CA LEU A 70 -7.67 -0.25 -8.44
C LEU A 70 -8.55 0.56 -9.41
N VAL A 71 -7.94 1.51 -10.14
CA VAL A 71 -8.65 2.24 -11.21
C VAL A 71 -8.94 1.33 -12.40
N ALA A 72 -7.97 0.52 -12.82
CA ALA A 72 -8.13 -0.36 -13.98
C ALA A 72 -9.24 -1.40 -13.82
N ILE A 73 -9.48 -1.85 -12.58
CA ILE A 73 -10.60 -2.76 -12.24
C ILE A 73 -11.84 -2.01 -11.77
N GLU A 74 -11.90 -0.70 -11.97
CA GLU A 74 -13.02 0.18 -11.60
C GLU A 74 -13.42 0.09 -10.11
N ARG A 75 -12.45 -0.21 -9.23
CA ARG A 75 -12.71 -0.44 -7.81
C ARG A 75 -12.88 0.85 -7.02
N ILE A 76 -12.22 1.95 -7.40
CA ILE A 76 -12.16 3.20 -6.64
C ILE A 76 -12.70 4.38 -7.45
N ALA A 77 -13.29 5.36 -6.75
CA ALA A 77 -13.75 6.62 -7.33
C ALA A 77 -12.59 7.62 -7.46
N GLU A 78 -11.69 7.67 -6.48
CA GLU A 78 -10.55 8.60 -6.40
C GLU A 78 -9.37 7.91 -5.70
N GLY A 79 -8.16 8.16 -6.19
CA GLY A 79 -6.92 7.72 -5.55
C GLY A 79 -5.92 8.86 -5.39
N VAL A 80 -5.39 8.99 -4.18
CA VAL A 80 -4.29 9.90 -3.87
C VAL A 80 -3.10 9.07 -3.43
N GLY A 81 -1.99 9.15 -4.18
CA GLY A 81 -0.71 8.54 -3.79
C GLY A 81 0.25 9.61 -3.29
N CYS A 82 1.00 9.32 -2.25
CA CYS A 82 2.11 10.17 -1.82
C CYS A 82 3.38 9.37 -1.62
N ASP A 83 4.52 9.97 -1.97
CA ASP A 83 5.84 9.34 -1.85
C ASP A 83 6.95 10.38 -1.71
N VAL A 84 8.06 9.99 -1.11
CA VAL A 84 9.28 10.83 -1.00
C VAL A 84 10.12 10.79 -2.28
N SER A 85 9.88 9.83 -3.16
CA SER A 85 10.62 9.63 -4.40
C SER A 85 9.98 10.35 -5.59
N ALA A 86 10.43 11.55 -5.90
CA ALA A 86 9.98 12.28 -7.09
C ALA A 86 10.15 11.48 -8.41
N PRO A 87 11.24 10.69 -8.61
CA PRO A 87 11.34 9.81 -9.77
C PRO A 87 10.26 8.73 -9.83
N ALA A 88 9.92 8.08 -8.70
CA ALA A 88 8.86 7.08 -8.64
C ALA A 88 7.50 7.68 -9.00
N LEU A 89 7.20 8.88 -8.46
CA LEU A 89 5.98 9.61 -8.78
C LEU A 89 5.89 10.05 -10.25
N SER A 90 7.01 10.29 -10.91
CA SER A 90 7.02 10.55 -12.36
C SER A 90 6.51 9.32 -13.13
N PHE A 91 6.94 8.12 -12.77
CA PHE A 91 6.42 6.88 -13.36
C PHE A 91 4.95 6.64 -12.99
N ALA A 92 4.54 6.96 -11.75
CA ALA A 92 3.15 6.86 -11.32
C ALA A 92 2.20 7.74 -12.17
N ARG A 93 2.60 8.99 -12.42
CA ARG A 93 1.85 9.91 -13.29
C ARG A 93 1.82 9.44 -14.74
N GLY A 94 2.94 8.92 -15.26
CA GLY A 94 3.00 8.31 -16.58
C GLY A 94 2.07 7.11 -16.72
N ALA A 95 2.06 6.22 -15.72
CA ALA A 95 1.16 5.08 -15.66
C ALA A 95 -0.31 5.50 -15.63
N ALA A 96 -0.68 6.49 -14.79
CA ALA A 96 -2.03 7.02 -14.74
C ALA A 96 -2.49 7.59 -16.09
N GLY A 97 -1.64 8.34 -16.78
CA GLY A 97 -1.94 8.90 -18.11
C GLY A 97 -2.25 7.85 -19.20
N ARG A 98 -1.96 6.56 -18.95
CA ARG A 98 -2.23 5.44 -19.87
C ARG A 98 -3.52 4.69 -19.58
N LEU A 99 -4.17 4.99 -18.46
CA LEU A 99 -5.37 4.31 -18.00
C LEU A 99 -6.63 5.11 -18.32
N ALA A 100 -7.66 4.44 -18.78
CA ALA A 100 -9.00 4.98 -18.71
C ALA A 100 -9.36 5.21 -17.23
N GLY A 101 -9.78 6.41 -16.89
CA GLY A 101 -10.03 6.80 -15.49
C GLY A 101 -8.77 7.19 -14.71
N GLY A 102 -7.60 7.26 -15.34
CA GLY A 102 -6.37 7.68 -14.70
C GLY A 102 -6.37 9.13 -14.20
N GLU A 103 -7.27 9.97 -14.72
CA GLU A 103 -7.54 11.33 -14.23
C GLU A 103 -8.09 11.37 -12.80
N ARG A 104 -8.57 10.23 -12.29
CA ARG A 104 -9.01 10.06 -10.89
C ARG A 104 -7.86 9.89 -9.92
N LEU A 105 -6.62 9.75 -10.44
CA LEU A 105 -5.41 9.55 -9.64
C LEU A 105 -4.62 10.85 -9.51
N ARG A 106 -4.25 11.19 -8.28
CA ARG A 106 -3.32 12.26 -7.96
C ARG A 106 -2.11 11.73 -7.24
N PHE A 107 -0.93 12.29 -7.53
CA PHE A 107 0.34 11.88 -6.92
C PHE A 107 1.09 13.09 -6.37
N ASP A 108 1.26 13.12 -5.06
CA ASP A 108 1.85 14.23 -4.30
C ASP A 108 3.27 13.83 -3.83
N HIS A 109 4.27 14.66 -4.13
CA HIS A 109 5.60 14.51 -3.54
C HIS A 109 5.59 15.09 -2.14
N ILE A 110 6.05 14.32 -1.18
CA ILE A 110 6.16 14.72 0.23
C ILE A 110 7.60 14.51 0.70
N GLU A 111 8.09 15.35 1.58
CA GLU A 111 9.39 15.15 2.23
C GLU A 111 9.24 14.39 3.54
N THR A 112 8.13 14.57 4.21
CA THR A 112 7.77 13.92 5.46
C THR A 112 6.28 13.57 5.49
N ILE A 113 5.88 12.72 6.43
CA ILE A 113 4.48 12.33 6.62
C ILE A 113 3.55 13.53 6.91
N ASP A 114 4.07 14.64 7.41
CA ASP A 114 3.29 15.85 7.66
C ASP A 114 2.81 16.53 6.38
N GLY A 115 3.51 16.28 5.24
CA GLY A 115 3.11 16.77 3.92
C GLY A 115 1.95 16.01 3.27
N VAL A 116 1.49 14.92 3.86
CA VAL A 116 0.33 14.18 3.37
C VAL A 116 -0.93 15.01 3.54
N VAL A 117 -1.77 15.02 2.49
CA VAL A 117 -3.06 15.76 2.52
C VAL A 117 -3.87 15.42 3.78
N ASP A 118 -4.35 16.45 4.46
CA ASP A 118 -5.17 16.31 5.66
C ASP A 118 -6.65 16.25 5.29
N ALA A 119 -7.09 15.07 4.88
CA ALA A 119 -8.47 14.77 4.51
C ALA A 119 -8.80 13.34 4.89
N PRO A 120 -10.06 13.02 5.24
CA PRO A 120 -10.48 11.65 5.49
C PRO A 120 -10.61 10.85 4.19
N PHE A 121 -10.20 9.57 4.25
CA PHE A 121 -10.32 8.61 3.15
C PHE A 121 -11.07 7.37 3.62
N ASP A 122 -11.85 6.76 2.72
CA ASP A 122 -12.56 5.51 3.01
C ASP A 122 -11.57 4.37 3.23
N VAL A 123 -10.44 4.42 2.51
CA VAL A 123 -9.33 3.48 2.70
C VAL A 123 -8.00 4.23 2.71
N VAL A 124 -7.19 3.95 3.71
CA VAL A 124 -5.78 4.32 3.75
C VAL A 124 -4.95 3.06 3.61
N VAL A 125 -3.98 3.06 2.71
CA VAL A 125 -3.11 1.91 2.44
C VAL A 125 -1.66 2.27 2.69
N MET A 126 -0.90 1.34 3.24
CA MET A 126 0.55 1.40 3.39
C MET A 126 1.12 0.02 3.05
N VAL A 127 1.81 -0.09 1.91
CA VAL A 127 2.32 -1.35 1.37
C VAL A 127 3.82 -1.28 1.15
N ASP A 128 4.58 -2.06 1.91
CA ASP A 128 6.05 -2.12 1.85
C ASP A 128 6.71 -0.75 2.11
N VAL A 129 6.34 -0.07 3.19
CA VAL A 129 6.76 1.31 3.48
C VAL A 129 7.56 1.41 4.78
N LEU A 130 7.04 0.86 5.90
CA LEU A 130 7.60 1.15 7.21
C LEU A 130 9.02 0.63 7.40
N HIS A 131 9.41 -0.42 6.69
CA HIS A 131 10.77 -0.94 6.75
C HIS A 131 11.81 0.06 6.18
N HIS A 132 11.39 1.02 5.34
CA HIS A 132 12.23 2.13 4.86
C HIS A 132 12.20 3.36 5.79
N VAL A 133 11.26 3.41 6.74
CA VAL A 133 11.11 4.55 7.65
C VAL A 133 12.04 4.39 8.85
N PRO A 134 12.81 5.44 9.25
CA PRO A 134 13.59 5.43 10.47
C PRO A 134 12.75 5.03 11.69
N GLU A 135 13.29 4.18 12.56
CA GLU A 135 12.56 3.59 13.68
C GLU A 135 11.85 4.63 14.55
N ALA A 136 12.51 5.76 14.81
CA ALA A 136 11.97 6.86 15.62
C ALA A 136 10.73 7.54 15.00
N GLU A 137 10.53 7.41 13.68
CA GLU A 137 9.44 8.05 12.94
C GLU A 137 8.27 7.10 12.66
N ARG A 138 8.44 5.79 12.82
CA ARG A 138 7.46 4.77 12.40
C ARG A 138 6.09 4.95 13.06
N GLN A 139 6.07 5.17 14.38
CA GLN A 139 4.83 5.43 15.10
C GLN A 139 4.11 6.66 14.56
N LYS A 140 4.84 7.76 14.29
CA LYS A 140 4.27 8.98 13.73
C LYS A 140 3.65 8.74 12.36
N VAL A 141 4.31 7.94 11.52
CA VAL A 141 3.80 7.59 10.17
C VAL A 141 2.52 6.76 10.26
N VAL A 142 2.47 5.73 11.12
CA VAL A 142 1.26 4.92 11.32
C VAL A 142 0.13 5.77 11.89
N ALA A 143 0.40 6.58 12.90
CA ALA A 143 -0.59 7.47 13.49
C ALA A 143 -1.16 8.48 12.48
N ALA A 144 -0.32 9.03 11.62
CA ALA A 144 -0.77 9.95 10.57
C ALA A 144 -1.66 9.27 9.53
N ALA A 145 -1.36 8.02 9.14
CA ALA A 145 -2.21 7.21 8.27
C ALA A 145 -3.55 6.89 8.95
N ALA A 146 -3.52 6.45 10.20
CA ALA A 146 -4.69 6.12 11.00
C ALA A 146 -5.65 7.31 11.17
N ARG A 147 -5.14 8.51 11.44
CA ARG A 147 -5.95 9.73 11.55
C ARG A 147 -6.70 10.07 10.26
N ARG A 148 -6.09 9.79 9.09
CA ARG A 148 -6.68 10.04 7.77
C ARG A 148 -7.70 8.98 7.34
N THR A 149 -7.83 7.91 8.09
CA THR A 149 -8.90 6.93 7.88
C THR A 149 -10.23 7.54 8.37
N ALA A 150 -11.22 7.60 7.50
CA ALA A 150 -12.55 8.12 7.82
C ALA A 150 -13.24 7.25 8.88
N PRO A 151 -14.19 7.79 9.68
CA PRO A 151 -15.09 6.97 10.50
C PRO A 151 -15.77 5.90 9.62
N GLY A 152 -15.78 4.64 10.04
CA GLY A 152 -16.25 3.49 9.27
C GLY A 152 -15.26 3.00 8.19
N GLY A 153 -14.20 3.76 7.92
CA GLY A 153 -13.16 3.44 6.93
C GLY A 153 -12.17 2.38 7.39
N VAL A 154 -11.25 2.05 6.50
CA VAL A 154 -10.29 0.95 6.66
C VAL A 154 -8.86 1.45 6.50
N PHE A 155 -7.97 1.05 7.40
CA PHE A 155 -6.53 1.19 7.23
C PHE A 155 -5.93 -0.18 6.93
N ILE A 156 -5.21 -0.30 5.81
CA ILE A 156 -4.57 -1.53 5.34
C ILE A 156 -3.05 -1.35 5.46
N TYR A 157 -2.43 -2.13 6.31
CA TYR A 157 -0.98 -2.23 6.44
C TYR A 157 -0.50 -3.58 5.90
N LYS A 158 0.46 -3.55 5.00
CA LYS A 158 1.17 -4.73 4.50
C LYS A 158 2.65 -4.44 4.46
N ASP A 159 3.46 -5.35 5.04
CA ASP A 159 4.91 -5.23 4.98
C ASP A 159 5.59 -6.60 4.97
N MET A 160 6.89 -6.62 4.70
CA MET A 160 7.70 -7.84 4.78
C MET A 160 7.98 -8.22 6.23
N THR A 161 8.15 -9.52 6.49
CA THR A 161 8.50 -10.06 7.81
C THR A 161 9.44 -11.25 7.71
N ASP A 162 10.29 -11.43 8.72
CA ASP A 162 11.18 -12.60 8.86
C ASP A 162 10.48 -13.81 9.50
N GLU A 163 9.27 -13.66 10.02
CA GLU A 163 8.56 -14.75 10.66
C GLU A 163 7.82 -15.64 9.66
N PRO A 164 7.77 -16.96 9.91
CA PRO A 164 8.58 -17.74 10.81
C PRO A 164 9.96 -18.11 10.21
N GLY A 165 10.99 -17.98 11.02
CA GLY A 165 12.41 -18.06 10.76
C GLY A 165 12.93 -18.86 9.57
N GLY A 166 13.92 -18.29 8.87
CA GLY A 166 14.71 -18.94 7.83
C GLY A 166 14.83 -18.23 6.49
N ARG A 167 14.09 -17.12 6.25
CA ARG A 167 14.12 -16.41 4.96
C ARG A 167 14.98 -15.15 4.93
N ARG A 168 15.78 -14.92 5.98
CA ARG A 168 16.69 -13.78 6.13
C ARG A 168 17.61 -13.54 4.93
N LEU A 169 18.04 -14.60 4.26
CA LEU A 169 19.04 -14.49 3.19
C LEU A 169 18.50 -13.81 1.93
N ALA A 170 17.20 -13.97 1.63
CA ALA A 170 16.58 -13.37 0.47
C ALA A 170 16.37 -11.85 0.64
N HIS A 171 15.97 -11.42 1.83
CA HIS A 171 15.81 -9.99 2.16
C HIS A 171 17.13 -9.22 2.03
N THR A 172 18.25 -9.81 2.48
CA THR A 172 19.58 -9.17 2.42
C THR A 172 20.04 -8.88 0.99
N ILE A 173 19.64 -9.71 0.01
CA ILE A 173 20.04 -9.53 -1.40
C ILE A 173 19.23 -8.42 -2.07
N ASP A 174 17.92 -8.33 -1.80
CA ASP A 174 17.07 -7.25 -2.33
C ASP A 174 17.47 -5.89 -1.75
N ASP A 175 17.72 -5.82 -0.45
CA ASP A 175 18.13 -4.61 0.24
C ASP A 175 19.48 -4.11 -0.27
N LEU A 176 20.41 -5.01 -0.56
CA LEU A 176 21.72 -4.66 -1.11
C LEU A 176 21.64 -4.12 -2.54
N ILE A 177 20.65 -4.56 -3.33
CA ILE A 177 20.47 -4.16 -4.73
C ILE A 177 19.70 -2.84 -4.86
N PHE A 178 18.72 -2.58 -3.98
CA PHE A 178 17.77 -1.48 -4.15
C PHE A 178 17.90 -0.32 -3.16
N SER A 179 18.37 -0.54 -1.94
CA SER A 179 18.38 0.51 -0.92
C SER A 179 19.74 0.85 -0.33
N HIS A 180 20.76 -0.01 -0.46
CA HIS A 180 22.05 0.11 0.22
C HIS A 180 21.96 0.28 1.75
N GLU A 181 20.81 0.06 2.36
CA GLU A 181 20.56 0.18 3.79
C GLU A 181 20.17 -1.15 4.39
N LEU A 182 20.57 -1.40 5.65
CA LEU A 182 20.10 -2.54 6.45
C LEU A 182 18.63 -2.29 6.82
N VAL A 183 17.73 -2.91 6.08
CA VAL A 183 16.29 -2.84 6.35
C VAL A 183 16.00 -3.46 7.72
N ARG A 184 15.44 -2.67 8.61
CA ARG A 184 14.99 -3.11 9.93
C ARG A 184 13.51 -3.41 9.87
N GLN A 185 13.18 -4.66 10.07
CA GLN A 185 11.80 -5.10 10.10
C GLN A 185 11.00 -4.40 11.21
N VAL A 186 9.71 -4.30 10.96
CA VAL A 186 8.74 -3.71 11.89
C VAL A 186 7.93 -4.85 12.51
N SER A 187 7.87 -4.90 13.84
CA SER A 187 6.99 -5.85 14.52
C SER A 187 5.52 -5.54 14.15
N PRO A 188 4.76 -6.54 13.69
CA PRO A 188 3.33 -6.37 13.44
C PRO A 188 2.56 -5.89 14.67
N GLU A 189 2.95 -6.36 15.87
CA GLU A 189 2.33 -6.00 17.15
C GLU A 189 2.57 -4.52 17.48
N ALA A 190 3.72 -3.96 17.09
CA ALA A 190 3.98 -2.53 17.25
C ALA A 190 3.00 -1.71 16.39
N VAL A 191 2.77 -2.12 15.15
CA VAL A 191 1.80 -1.45 14.26
C VAL A 191 0.38 -1.56 14.81
N GLU A 192 0.00 -2.74 15.32
CA GLU A 192 -1.29 -2.96 15.97
C GLU A 192 -1.47 -2.02 17.17
N HIS A 193 -0.45 -1.91 18.01
CA HIS A 193 -0.46 -1.01 19.16
C HIS A 193 -0.60 0.47 18.75
N TRP A 194 0.16 0.92 17.74
CA TRP A 194 0.11 2.30 17.26
C TRP A 194 -1.23 2.63 16.60
N ALA A 195 -1.79 1.71 15.82
CA ALA A 195 -3.10 1.88 15.18
C ALA A 195 -4.24 1.92 16.23
N ALA A 196 -4.18 1.04 17.24
CA ALA A 196 -5.13 1.05 18.35
C ALA A 196 -5.08 2.34 19.16
N GLY A 197 -3.89 2.94 19.35
CA GLY A 197 -3.70 4.24 19.99
C GLY A 197 -4.42 5.40 19.27
N GLU A 198 -4.71 5.25 17.98
CA GLU A 198 -5.49 6.20 17.16
C GLU A 198 -6.97 5.77 17.01
N GLY A 199 -7.42 4.80 17.80
CA GLY A 199 -8.81 4.35 17.84
C GLY A 199 -9.21 3.38 16.73
N LEU A 200 -8.26 2.72 16.07
CA LEU A 200 -8.56 1.69 15.06
C LEU A 200 -8.62 0.30 15.69
N GLU A 201 -9.54 -0.52 15.20
CA GLU A 201 -9.75 -1.90 15.63
C GLU A 201 -9.20 -2.87 14.57
N LEU A 202 -8.38 -3.85 14.97
CA LEU A 202 -7.88 -4.89 14.09
C LEU A 202 -9.02 -5.83 13.68
N VAL A 203 -9.29 -5.93 12.36
CA VAL A 203 -10.38 -6.75 11.82
C VAL A 203 -9.86 -7.93 10.97
N ALA A 204 -8.62 -7.89 10.48
CA ALA A 204 -7.99 -9.02 9.83
C ALA A 204 -6.47 -9.02 10.07
N SER A 205 -5.92 -10.22 10.25
CA SER A 205 -4.50 -10.48 10.50
C SER A 205 -4.10 -11.72 9.72
N GLU A 206 -3.19 -11.57 8.77
CA GLU A 206 -2.74 -12.66 7.93
C GLU A 206 -1.21 -12.68 7.83
N TYR A 207 -0.65 -13.90 7.76
CA TYR A 207 0.70 -14.15 7.31
C TYR A 207 0.64 -14.74 5.89
N LEU A 208 1.33 -14.11 4.94
CA LEU A 208 1.24 -14.40 3.52
C LEU A 208 2.62 -14.77 2.97
N PRO A 209 2.99 -16.05 2.88
CA PRO A 209 4.21 -16.45 2.22
C PRO A 209 4.06 -16.27 0.70
N ARG A 210 5.00 -15.56 0.08
CA ARG A 210 5.10 -15.39 -1.37
C ARG A 210 6.54 -15.61 -1.82
N LEU A 211 6.76 -16.62 -2.67
CA LEU A 211 8.11 -17.02 -3.10
C LEU A 211 9.05 -17.22 -1.91
N VAL A 212 10.08 -16.38 -1.81
CA VAL A 212 11.09 -16.41 -0.76
C VAL A 212 10.82 -15.42 0.37
N TYR A 213 9.73 -14.63 0.28
CA TYR A 213 9.38 -13.59 1.24
C TYR A 213 8.23 -14.01 2.15
N GLY A 214 8.32 -13.62 3.43
CA GLY A 214 7.18 -13.58 4.34
C GLY A 214 6.56 -12.19 4.32
N HIS A 215 5.24 -12.10 4.33
CA HIS A 215 4.54 -10.83 4.44
C HIS A 215 3.51 -10.91 5.56
N VAL A 216 3.28 -9.79 6.20
CA VAL A 216 2.16 -9.59 7.11
C VAL A 216 1.16 -8.66 6.48
N LEU A 217 -0.12 -8.98 6.64
CA LEU A 217 -1.24 -8.10 6.32
C LEU A 217 -2.01 -7.85 7.60
N ARG A 218 -2.23 -6.58 7.91
CA ARG A 218 -3.07 -6.11 9.01
C ARG A 218 -4.11 -5.15 8.45
N VAL A 219 -5.36 -5.43 8.74
CA VAL A 219 -6.47 -4.58 8.33
C VAL A 219 -7.16 -4.08 9.58
N PHE A 220 -7.29 -2.77 9.67
CA PHE A 220 -7.92 -2.10 10.78
C PHE A 220 -9.16 -1.36 10.30
N ARG A 221 -10.16 -1.23 11.16
CA ARG A 221 -11.36 -0.43 10.92
C ARG A 221 -11.42 0.69 11.92
N LYS A 222 -11.77 1.88 11.48
CA LYS A 222 -12.11 2.99 12.34
C LYS A 222 -13.61 2.88 12.69
N PRO A 223 -14.01 2.84 13.95
CA PRO A 223 -15.43 2.87 14.32
C PRO A 223 -16.18 4.03 13.65
N ALA A 224 -17.41 3.80 13.23
CA ALA A 224 -18.24 4.81 12.58
C ALA A 224 -18.65 5.92 13.58
N ASP A 225 -18.86 5.53 14.84
CA ASP A 225 -19.09 6.46 15.95
C ASP A 225 -17.77 6.67 16.68
N GLY A 226 -17.42 7.93 16.93
CA GLY A 226 -16.23 8.26 17.72
C GLY A 226 -16.30 7.63 19.12
N PRO A 227 -15.17 7.54 19.85
CA PRO A 227 -15.06 6.79 21.12
C PRO A 227 -15.93 7.29 22.28
N ASN A 228 -16.91 8.20 22.07
CA ASN A 228 -17.75 8.78 23.12
C ASN A 228 -19.20 9.06 22.70
N ALA A 229 -19.95 8.05 22.23
CA ALA A 229 -21.42 8.16 22.11
C ALA A 229 -22.18 7.31 23.14
N GLY A 230 -21.51 6.79 24.19
CA GLY A 230 -22.16 5.86 25.13
C GLY A 230 -21.75 5.97 26.61
N ALA A 231 -21.31 7.13 27.10
CA ALA A 231 -20.90 7.25 28.49
C ALA A 231 -21.66 8.33 29.28
N ASP A 232 -22.86 8.73 28.84
CA ASP A 232 -23.77 9.55 29.69
C ASP A 232 -25.23 9.12 29.38
N ALA A 233 -25.69 8.06 30.04
CA ALA A 233 -27.11 7.75 30.26
C ALA A 233 -27.28 6.99 31.57
#